data_788e584de11ce96306cedd3b1d323806
#
_entry.id   788e584de11ce96306cedd3b1d323806
#
_cell.length_a   1.000
_cell.length_b   1.000
_cell.length_c   1.000
_cell.angle_alpha   90.00
_cell.angle_beta   90.00
_cell.angle_gamma   90.00
#
_symmetry.space_group_name_H-M   'P 1'
#
loop_
_entity.id
_entity.type
_entity.pdbx_description
1 polymer ?
#
loop_
_entity_poly.entity_id
_entity_poly.type
_entity_poly.pdbx_seq_one_letter_code
_entity_poly.pdbx_strand_id
1 'polypeptide(L)'
;TKASEQSNQNYVSEIILEEFRNTLAEPEMSQHDDFFDFGGHSLLATRIIGNLLNKHGIEIQFNDFFKSPSAADLAQYALVKSAKTEKTTLQSVDQAPLTLAQDFLWQAYSAFDFSPIYNLPFAVEFLEEINEDVFFQAFTDIVERHAGLRTIFNSANGQTYQQVIPTSELQQFKWFWNSAESKDATLASEASYKFDLTRELPLRIRLIRNAKGRQTLSFLVHHMVIDEWSLNTIMADLAHAYLARSNAQAPNWKAPAQSILDFSLLQQKQGINQDHLNYWTNLLRGATKGLNLPVSEHELNAEKEKPPVQWLELKFAPEMHEKLLAFSRQHSSSIFTVLYTAIAHALQQQGNLKDIVIGTSASGRTDPEFFDTVGYFTTMVAHRTQFSPSDSFQSLLHNISTMINTSMAYADIPINHIQNALGMRADEGLLFDVFIHIHSNNALNGALKTPQGQNLPYRQILPERDESMFGLHFEIMENVIDGQHQLSMIITYQAHRFPTATVQSICEKIKATLAQI
;
A
#
# COMPACT_ATOMS: atom_id res chain seq x y z
N THR A 1 -7.78 4.92 -45.30
CA THR A 1 -8.45 4.89 -43.99
C THR A 1 -7.98 3.73 -43.12
N LYS A 2 -8.03 2.44 -43.57
CA LYS A 2 -7.52 1.30 -42.79
C LYS A 2 -6.00 1.35 -42.53
N ALA A 3 -5.19 1.80 -43.47
CA ALA A 3 -3.75 1.92 -43.31
C ALA A 3 -3.35 3.01 -42.32
N SER A 4 -4.13 4.09 -42.21
CA SER A 4 -3.89 5.17 -41.23
C SER A 4 -4.32 4.79 -39.80
N GLU A 5 -5.36 3.97 -39.66
CA GLU A 5 -5.81 3.44 -38.35
C GLU A 5 -4.81 2.42 -37.80
N GLN A 6 -4.27 1.54 -38.66
CA GLN A 6 -3.29 0.55 -38.28
C GLN A 6 -1.93 1.18 -37.91
N SER A 7 -1.53 2.25 -38.60
CA SER A 7 -0.33 3.04 -38.26
C SER A 7 -0.50 3.75 -36.90
N ASN A 8 -1.68 4.25 -36.58
CA ASN A 8 -1.95 4.92 -35.31
C ASN A 8 -1.99 3.91 -34.14
N GLN A 9 -2.58 2.74 -34.36
CA GLN A 9 -2.60 1.67 -33.36
C GLN A 9 -1.18 1.14 -33.04
N ASN A 10 -0.32 0.97 -34.04
CA ASN A 10 1.06 0.57 -33.82
C ASN A 10 1.83 1.62 -33.02
N TYR A 11 1.64 2.90 -33.30
CA TYR A 11 2.24 4.00 -32.54
C TYR A 11 1.78 4.00 -31.07
N VAL A 12 0.49 3.83 -30.82
CA VAL A 12 -0.07 3.75 -29.46
C VAL A 12 0.46 2.52 -28.73
N SER A 13 0.54 1.37 -29.40
CA SER A 13 1.10 0.14 -28.84
C SER A 13 2.56 0.30 -28.40
N GLU A 14 3.38 0.98 -29.19
CA GLU A 14 4.79 1.24 -28.82
C GLU A 14 4.89 2.12 -27.56
N ILE A 15 4.07 3.16 -27.45
CA ILE A 15 4.04 4.01 -26.24
C ILE A 15 3.63 3.21 -25.00
N ILE A 16 2.60 2.36 -25.12
CA ILE A 16 2.15 1.51 -24.02
C ILE A 16 3.28 0.53 -23.62
N LEU A 17 3.94 -0.08 -24.60
CA LEU A 17 5.03 -1.00 -24.35
C LEU A 17 6.22 -0.31 -23.64
N GLU A 18 6.54 0.90 -24.04
CA GLU A 18 7.60 1.68 -23.38
C GLU A 18 7.26 1.97 -21.91
N GLU A 19 6.01 2.36 -21.62
CA GLU A 19 5.56 2.53 -20.23
C GLU A 19 5.58 1.21 -19.44
N PHE A 20 5.28 0.07 -20.07
CA PHE A 20 5.40 -1.26 -19.46
C PHE A 20 6.85 -1.56 -19.08
N ARG A 21 7.76 -1.44 -20.06
CA ARG A 21 9.20 -1.69 -19.88
C ARG A 21 9.78 -0.82 -18.76
N ASN A 22 9.43 0.46 -18.75
CA ASN A 22 9.91 1.40 -17.75
C ASN A 22 9.36 1.11 -16.35
N THR A 23 8.09 0.72 -16.25
CA THR A 23 7.42 0.48 -14.96
C THR A 23 7.85 -0.84 -14.34
N LEU A 24 8.04 -1.87 -15.16
CA LEU A 24 8.42 -3.22 -14.71
C LEU A 24 9.95 -3.43 -14.68
N ALA A 25 10.72 -2.50 -15.23
CA ALA A 25 12.17 -2.63 -15.45
C ALA A 25 12.54 -3.84 -16.34
N GLU A 26 11.69 -4.15 -17.34
CA GLU A 26 11.82 -5.29 -18.24
C GLU A 26 12.02 -4.83 -19.70
N PRO A 27 13.26 -4.48 -20.11
CA PRO A 27 13.53 -3.90 -21.42
C PRO A 27 13.26 -4.86 -22.60
N GLU A 28 13.28 -6.16 -22.35
CA GLU A 28 13.06 -7.20 -23.38
C GLU A 28 11.59 -7.56 -23.60
N MET A 29 10.67 -6.97 -22.85
CA MET A 29 9.24 -7.21 -22.99
C MET A 29 8.75 -6.84 -24.40
N SER A 30 7.91 -7.70 -24.99
CA SER A 30 7.35 -7.52 -26.34
C SER A 30 5.92 -6.96 -26.29
N GLN A 31 5.39 -6.51 -27.44
CA GLN A 31 4.03 -5.95 -27.55
C GLN A 31 2.92 -6.95 -27.20
N HIS A 32 3.19 -8.23 -27.31
CA HIS A 32 2.22 -9.30 -27.09
C HIS A 32 2.38 -9.98 -25.74
N ASP A 33 3.35 -9.58 -24.94
CA ASP A 33 3.57 -10.12 -23.63
C ASP A 33 2.51 -9.59 -22.64
N ASP A 34 2.07 -10.46 -21.75
CA ASP A 34 1.11 -10.11 -20.70
C ASP A 34 1.82 -9.33 -19.58
N PHE A 35 1.32 -8.14 -19.30
CA PHE A 35 1.84 -7.27 -18.24
C PHE A 35 1.95 -7.95 -16.88
N PHE A 36 0.97 -8.80 -16.54
CA PHE A 36 0.94 -9.50 -15.25
C PHE A 36 1.96 -10.63 -15.17
N ASP A 37 2.34 -11.22 -16.31
CA ASP A 37 3.37 -12.27 -16.38
C ASP A 37 4.76 -11.76 -16.01
N PHE A 38 4.99 -10.47 -16.23
CA PHE A 38 6.24 -9.78 -15.92
C PHE A 38 6.22 -9.06 -14.56
N GLY A 39 5.32 -9.46 -13.66
CA GLY A 39 5.24 -8.90 -12.30
C GLY A 39 4.36 -7.67 -12.18
N GLY A 40 3.60 -7.35 -13.21
CA GLY A 40 2.58 -6.29 -13.14
C GLY A 40 1.48 -6.64 -12.15
N HIS A 41 0.90 -5.63 -11.54
CA HIS A 41 -0.26 -5.75 -10.66
C HIS A 41 -1.14 -4.50 -10.77
N SER A 42 -2.33 -4.54 -10.18
CA SER A 42 -3.35 -3.48 -10.32
C SER A 42 -2.85 -2.08 -9.99
N LEU A 43 -1.98 -1.96 -9.01
CA LEU A 43 -1.42 -0.68 -8.59
C LEU A 43 -0.47 -0.10 -9.65
N LEU A 44 0.39 -0.93 -10.25
CA LEU A 44 1.25 -0.54 -11.37
C LEU A 44 0.43 -0.25 -12.63
N ALA A 45 -0.65 -1.01 -12.89
CA ALA A 45 -1.58 -0.73 -13.97
C ALA A 45 -2.22 0.66 -13.83
N THR A 46 -2.64 1.05 -12.64
CA THR A 46 -3.16 2.40 -12.36
C THR A 46 -2.12 3.48 -12.67
N ARG A 47 -0.86 3.25 -12.29
CA ARG A 47 0.25 4.16 -12.60
C ARG A 47 0.45 4.33 -14.11
N ILE A 48 0.44 3.23 -14.84
CA ILE A 48 0.59 3.23 -16.31
C ILE A 48 -0.57 3.99 -16.97
N ILE A 49 -1.80 3.71 -16.58
CA ILE A 49 -3.00 4.39 -17.09
C ILE A 49 -2.87 5.91 -16.88
N GLY A 50 -2.46 6.32 -15.70
CA GLY A 50 -2.23 7.72 -15.38
C GLY A 50 -1.11 8.35 -16.20
N ASN A 51 0.03 7.68 -16.35
CA ASN A 51 1.15 8.15 -17.16
C ASN A 51 0.78 8.30 -18.65
N LEU A 52 0.08 7.31 -19.21
CA LEU A 52 -0.39 7.34 -20.59
C LEU A 52 -1.31 8.52 -20.85
N LEU A 53 -2.24 8.79 -19.93
CA LEU A 53 -3.15 9.93 -20.05
C LEU A 53 -2.41 11.26 -19.98
N ASN A 54 -1.53 11.45 -19.00
CA ASN A 54 -0.93 12.75 -18.73
C ASN A 54 0.27 13.08 -19.64
N LYS A 55 1.11 12.09 -19.98
CA LYS A 55 2.28 12.30 -20.83
C LYS A 55 1.94 12.26 -22.32
N HIS A 56 0.98 11.41 -22.69
CA HIS A 56 0.72 11.07 -24.08
C HIS A 56 -0.72 11.36 -24.55
N GLY A 57 -1.62 11.76 -23.63
CA GLY A 57 -3.03 11.97 -23.94
C GLY A 57 -3.77 10.67 -24.32
N ILE A 58 -3.24 9.51 -23.92
CA ILE A 58 -3.83 8.20 -24.19
C ILE A 58 -4.65 7.78 -23.00
N GLU A 59 -5.97 7.68 -23.20
CA GLU A 59 -6.91 7.21 -22.19
C GLU A 59 -7.19 5.72 -22.37
N ILE A 60 -6.97 4.95 -21.30
CA ILE A 60 -7.30 3.52 -21.20
C ILE A 60 -8.17 3.32 -19.97
N GLN A 61 -9.27 2.57 -20.13
CA GLN A 61 -10.11 2.22 -18.99
C GLN A 61 -9.46 1.10 -18.18
N PHE A 62 -9.60 1.17 -16.86
CA PHE A 62 -9.01 0.18 -15.95
C PHE A 62 -9.47 -1.25 -16.26
N ASN A 63 -10.76 -1.45 -16.55
CA ASN A 63 -11.30 -2.76 -16.90
C ASN A 63 -10.71 -3.35 -18.18
N ASP A 64 -10.35 -2.51 -19.16
CA ASP A 64 -9.76 -2.98 -20.42
C ASP A 64 -8.34 -3.49 -20.18
N PHE A 65 -7.63 -2.91 -19.23
CA PHE A 65 -6.28 -3.34 -18.84
C PHE A 65 -6.26 -4.80 -18.32
N PHE A 66 -7.28 -5.21 -17.57
CA PHE A 66 -7.37 -6.61 -17.09
C PHE A 66 -7.86 -7.60 -18.12
N LYS A 67 -8.68 -7.14 -19.06
CA LYS A 67 -9.17 -8.02 -20.15
C LYS A 67 -8.13 -8.27 -21.22
N SER A 68 -7.25 -7.29 -21.43
CA SER A 68 -6.33 -7.26 -22.56
C SER A 68 -4.97 -6.73 -22.10
N PRO A 69 -4.22 -7.49 -21.29
CA PRO A 69 -3.05 -6.99 -20.56
C PRO A 69 -1.77 -6.89 -21.41
N SER A 70 -1.86 -6.98 -22.73
CA SER A 70 -0.74 -6.74 -23.64
C SER A 70 -0.79 -5.34 -24.26
N ALA A 71 0.36 -4.79 -24.62
CA ALA A 71 0.43 -3.46 -25.23
C ALA A 71 -0.32 -3.40 -26.57
N ALA A 72 -0.22 -4.46 -27.36
CA ALA A 72 -0.88 -4.56 -28.67
C ALA A 72 -2.42 -4.59 -28.53
N ASP A 73 -2.93 -5.33 -27.56
CA ASP A 73 -4.37 -5.44 -27.34
C ASP A 73 -4.95 -4.19 -26.70
N LEU A 74 -4.26 -3.59 -25.71
CA LEU A 74 -4.68 -2.34 -25.08
C LEU A 74 -4.77 -1.19 -26.07
N ALA A 75 -3.88 -1.14 -27.05
CA ALA A 75 -3.91 -0.10 -28.09
C ALA A 75 -5.21 -0.09 -28.91
N GLN A 76 -5.96 -1.19 -28.92
CA GLN A 76 -7.24 -1.29 -29.62
C GLN A 76 -8.37 -0.57 -28.85
N TYR A 77 -8.24 -0.44 -27.53
CA TYR A 77 -9.22 0.22 -26.66
C TYR A 77 -8.83 1.67 -26.30
N ALA A 78 -7.61 2.06 -26.65
CA ALA A 78 -7.06 3.36 -26.31
C ALA A 78 -7.74 4.51 -27.08
N LEU A 79 -8.12 5.56 -26.33
CA LEU A 79 -8.64 6.79 -26.88
C LEU A 79 -7.55 7.87 -26.85
N VAL A 80 -7.15 8.37 -28.01
CA VAL A 80 -6.14 9.44 -28.09
C VAL A 80 -6.85 10.79 -27.96
N LYS A 81 -6.61 11.50 -26.87
CA LYS A 81 -7.07 12.87 -26.64
C LYS A 81 -5.91 13.84 -26.91
N SER A 82 -6.22 15.03 -27.45
CA SER A 82 -5.19 16.08 -27.53
C SER A 82 -4.72 16.43 -26.12
N ALA A 83 -3.43 16.30 -25.88
CA ALA A 83 -2.81 16.56 -24.59
C ALA A 83 -3.13 17.98 -24.12
N LYS A 84 -3.91 18.11 -23.07
CA LYS A 84 -4.02 19.37 -22.30
C LYS A 84 -2.76 19.47 -21.43
N THR A 85 -1.73 20.07 -21.99
CA THR A 85 -0.53 20.45 -21.25
C THR A 85 -0.79 21.77 -20.52
N GLU A 86 -1.60 21.77 -19.50
CA GLU A 86 -1.44 22.74 -18.42
C GLU A 86 -0.60 22.09 -17.32
N LYS A 87 0.72 22.14 -17.47
CA LYS A 87 1.62 21.98 -16.34
C LYS A 87 1.35 23.14 -15.40
N THR A 88 0.52 22.93 -14.41
CA THR A 88 0.48 23.79 -13.24
C THR A 88 1.83 23.63 -12.58
N THR A 89 2.71 24.61 -12.72
CA THR A 89 3.94 24.71 -11.93
C THR A 89 3.50 24.94 -10.50
N LEU A 90 3.35 23.85 -9.74
CA LEU A 90 3.11 23.92 -8.31
C LEU A 90 4.35 24.54 -7.67
N GLN A 91 4.18 25.68 -7.05
CA GLN A 91 5.24 26.26 -6.23
C GLN A 91 5.32 25.44 -4.95
N SER A 92 6.50 24.92 -4.65
CA SER A 92 6.76 24.24 -3.38
C SER A 92 6.38 25.14 -2.21
N VAL A 93 5.54 24.63 -1.31
CA VAL A 93 5.11 25.36 -0.11
C VAL A 93 5.64 24.65 1.13
N ASP A 94 5.91 25.43 2.17
CA ASP A 94 6.43 24.91 3.44
C ASP A 94 5.34 24.62 4.47
N GLN A 95 4.12 25.05 4.22
CA GLN A 95 2.97 24.85 5.09
C GLN A 95 1.70 24.62 4.29
N ALA A 96 0.91 23.65 4.71
CA ALA A 96 -0.39 23.36 4.11
C ALA A 96 -1.32 22.71 5.15
N PRO A 97 -2.64 22.75 4.95
CA PRO A 97 -3.54 21.91 5.72
C PRO A 97 -3.30 20.43 5.42
N LEU A 98 -3.92 19.56 6.21
CA LEU A 98 -3.87 18.13 5.95
C LEU A 98 -4.65 17.78 4.68
N THR A 99 -4.22 16.73 3.98
CA THR A 99 -5.07 16.09 2.97
C THR A 99 -6.29 15.46 3.63
N LEU A 100 -7.30 15.11 2.87
CA LEU A 100 -8.48 14.40 3.39
C LEU A 100 -8.09 13.07 4.07
N ALA A 101 -7.15 12.32 3.48
CA ALA A 101 -6.66 11.07 4.07
C ALA A 101 -5.86 11.31 5.37
N GLN A 102 -5.00 12.31 5.39
CA GLN A 102 -4.25 12.69 6.59
C GLN A 102 -5.18 13.19 7.71
N ASP A 103 -6.20 13.95 7.39
CA ASP A 103 -7.17 14.43 8.38
C ASP A 103 -7.92 13.27 9.03
N PHE A 104 -8.37 12.30 8.24
CA PHE A 104 -8.96 11.06 8.76
C PHE A 104 -8.00 10.32 9.70
N LEU A 105 -6.75 10.16 9.29
CA LEU A 105 -5.75 9.46 10.09
C LEU A 105 -5.42 10.24 11.39
N TRP A 106 -5.33 11.56 11.30
CA TRP A 106 -5.08 12.41 12.47
C TRP A 106 -6.20 12.34 13.50
N GLN A 107 -7.45 12.35 13.06
CA GLN A 107 -8.60 12.19 13.95
C GLN A 107 -8.59 10.82 14.64
N ALA A 108 -8.31 9.77 13.90
CA ALA A 108 -8.18 8.43 14.46
C ALA A 108 -6.99 8.32 15.43
N TYR A 109 -5.85 8.88 15.08
CA TYR A 109 -4.66 8.94 15.92
C TYR A 109 -4.91 9.69 17.24
N SER A 110 -5.59 10.81 17.17
CA SER A 110 -6.03 11.58 18.35
C SER A 110 -7.00 10.78 19.22
N ALA A 111 -7.92 10.02 18.61
CA ALA A 111 -8.87 9.17 19.33
C ALA A 111 -8.20 8.02 20.10
N PHE A 112 -7.03 7.57 19.66
CA PHE A 112 -6.18 6.60 20.36
C PHE A 112 -5.13 7.24 21.29
N ASP A 113 -5.38 8.47 21.74
CA ASP A 113 -4.48 9.23 22.62
C ASP A 113 -3.04 9.32 22.10
N PHE A 114 -2.90 9.50 20.79
CA PHE A 114 -1.60 9.59 20.11
C PHE A 114 -0.66 8.43 20.43
N SER A 115 -1.25 7.22 20.57
CA SER A 115 -0.51 5.98 20.85
C SER A 115 0.32 5.51 19.64
N PRO A 116 1.25 4.54 19.83
CA PRO A 116 2.05 3.99 18.73
C PRO A 116 1.29 3.21 17.67
N ILE A 117 -0.04 3.11 17.73
CA ILE A 117 -0.87 2.31 16.82
C ILE A 117 -0.64 2.65 15.32
N TYR A 118 -0.24 3.87 15.01
CA TYR A 118 0.05 4.31 13.64
C TYR A 118 1.55 4.38 13.32
N ASN A 119 2.37 3.78 14.15
CA ASN A 119 3.76 3.54 13.81
C ASN A 119 3.87 2.47 12.74
N LEU A 120 4.75 2.68 11.75
CA LEU A 120 5.14 1.69 10.76
C LEU A 120 6.57 1.24 11.03
N PRO A 121 6.76 0.09 11.71
CA PRO A 121 8.09 -0.41 12.09
C PRO A 121 8.66 -1.31 10.99
N PHE A 122 9.15 -0.71 9.91
CA PHE A 122 9.88 -1.45 8.88
C PHE A 122 11.24 -1.89 9.42
N ALA A 123 11.62 -3.13 9.14
CA ALA A 123 12.91 -3.67 9.56
C ALA A 123 13.49 -4.60 8.51
N VAL A 124 14.81 -4.55 8.35
CA VAL A 124 15.57 -5.47 7.50
C VAL A 124 16.86 -5.91 8.20
N GLU A 125 17.28 -7.15 7.94
CA GLU A 125 18.59 -7.65 8.29
C GLU A 125 19.51 -7.55 7.08
N PHE A 126 20.67 -6.91 7.23
CA PHE A 126 21.72 -6.92 6.21
C PHE A 126 22.51 -8.25 6.30
N LEU A 127 22.64 -8.92 5.17
CA LEU A 127 23.37 -10.20 5.09
C LEU A 127 24.88 -10.00 4.96
N GLU A 128 25.31 -8.82 4.54
CA GLU A 128 26.68 -8.36 4.45
C GLU A 128 26.86 -7.07 5.24
N GLU A 129 28.09 -6.79 5.66
CA GLU A 129 28.41 -5.56 6.41
C GLU A 129 28.24 -4.32 5.55
N ILE A 130 27.46 -3.33 6.02
CA ILE A 130 27.32 -2.03 5.42
C ILE A 130 28.22 -0.99 6.12
N ASN A 131 28.58 0.06 5.39
CA ASN A 131 29.26 1.21 5.99
C ASN A 131 28.21 2.15 6.61
N GLU A 132 28.17 2.24 7.93
CA GLU A 132 27.15 2.99 8.66
C GLU A 132 27.26 4.51 8.47
N ASP A 133 28.47 5.05 8.28
CA ASP A 133 28.64 6.48 7.99
C ASP A 133 28.12 6.83 6.60
N VAL A 134 28.39 6.01 5.61
CA VAL A 134 27.84 6.12 4.27
C VAL A 134 26.33 5.98 4.29
N PHE A 135 25.80 5.03 5.04
CA PHE A 135 24.36 4.83 5.21
C PHE A 135 23.67 6.04 5.82
N PHE A 136 24.27 6.64 6.85
CA PHE A 136 23.78 7.87 7.45
C PHE A 136 23.73 9.03 6.45
N GLN A 137 24.79 9.22 5.67
CA GLN A 137 24.83 10.25 4.63
C GLN A 137 23.74 10.01 3.58
N ALA A 138 23.60 8.77 3.11
CA ALA A 138 22.58 8.39 2.15
C ALA A 138 21.16 8.61 2.69
N PHE A 139 20.90 8.25 3.94
CA PHE A 139 19.58 8.48 4.53
C PHE A 139 19.31 9.96 4.79
N THR A 140 20.32 10.75 5.08
CA THR A 140 20.22 12.21 5.15
C THR A 140 19.78 12.79 3.79
N ASP A 141 20.36 12.30 2.68
CA ASP A 141 19.95 12.70 1.33
C ASP A 141 18.46 12.39 1.07
N ILE A 142 17.96 11.27 1.60
CA ILE A 142 16.55 10.88 1.49
C ILE A 142 15.65 11.85 2.28
N VAL A 143 16.03 12.18 3.51
CA VAL A 143 15.27 13.12 4.37
C VAL A 143 15.27 14.53 3.77
N GLU A 144 16.38 14.95 3.18
CA GLU A 144 16.49 16.24 2.49
C GLU A 144 15.66 16.27 1.21
N ARG A 145 15.63 15.17 0.45
CA ARG A 145 14.89 15.06 -0.80
C ARG A 145 13.37 15.09 -0.59
N HIS A 146 12.87 14.34 0.38
CA HIS A 146 11.45 14.10 0.60
C HIS A 146 10.91 14.94 1.76
N ALA A 147 10.28 16.06 1.43
CA ALA A 147 9.75 17.01 2.42
C ALA A 147 8.79 16.37 3.45
N GLY A 148 8.05 15.33 3.08
CA GLY A 148 7.18 14.60 4.00
C GLY A 148 7.91 14.02 5.21
N LEU A 149 9.16 13.60 5.04
CA LEU A 149 9.97 13.03 6.13
C LEU A 149 10.54 14.09 7.10
N ARG A 150 10.44 15.37 6.77
CA ARG A 150 10.84 16.51 7.63
C ARG A 150 9.65 17.39 7.97
N THR A 151 8.48 16.80 8.13
CA THR A 151 7.24 17.53 8.39
C THR A 151 6.81 17.33 9.82
N ILE A 152 6.45 18.42 10.48
CA ILE A 152 5.79 18.45 11.80
C ILE A 152 4.33 18.85 11.66
N PHE A 153 3.53 18.54 12.66
CA PHE A 153 2.09 18.76 12.66
C PHE A 153 1.70 19.66 13.83
N ASN A 154 1.00 20.74 13.55
CA ASN A 154 0.54 21.70 14.54
C ASN A 154 -0.95 21.95 14.41
N SER A 155 -1.59 22.31 15.51
CA SER A 155 -2.99 22.69 15.53
C SER A 155 -3.13 24.14 16.00
N ALA A 156 -3.91 24.91 15.25
CA ALA A 156 -4.27 26.28 15.60
C ALA A 156 -5.74 26.52 15.24
N ASN A 157 -6.47 27.18 16.15
CA ASN A 157 -7.89 27.51 15.95
C ASN A 157 -8.77 26.30 15.57
N GLY A 158 -8.47 25.13 16.15
CA GLY A 158 -9.21 23.89 15.87
C GLY A 158 -8.89 23.23 14.54
N GLN A 159 -7.92 23.73 13.78
CA GLN A 159 -7.46 23.16 12.51
C GLN A 159 -6.02 22.67 12.64
N THR A 160 -5.76 21.46 12.14
CA THR A 160 -4.41 20.89 12.08
C THR A 160 -3.81 21.18 10.70
N TYR A 161 -2.54 21.54 10.71
CA TYR A 161 -1.75 21.78 9.50
C TYR A 161 -0.38 21.13 9.60
N GLN A 162 0.23 20.92 8.47
CA GLN A 162 1.57 20.35 8.32
C GLN A 162 2.57 21.42 7.91
N GLN A 163 3.77 21.34 8.47
CA GLN A 163 4.86 22.27 8.24
C GLN A 163 6.16 21.53 7.98
N VAL A 164 6.82 21.87 6.88
CA VAL A 164 8.12 21.33 6.52
C VAL A 164 9.23 22.03 7.28
N ILE A 165 10.11 21.25 7.89
CA ILE A 165 11.33 21.76 8.50
C ILE A 165 12.36 22.01 7.38
N PRO A 166 12.98 23.20 7.31
CA PRO A 166 14.03 23.49 6.34
C PRO A 166 15.22 22.53 6.50
N THR A 167 15.84 22.14 5.37
CA THR A 167 17.02 21.26 5.41
C THR A 167 18.17 21.81 6.23
N SER A 168 18.31 23.15 6.29
CA SER A 168 19.30 23.85 7.12
C SER A 168 19.11 23.64 8.64
N GLU A 169 17.93 23.21 9.06
CA GLU A 169 17.59 22.98 10.48
C GLU A 169 17.61 21.52 10.89
N LEU A 170 17.87 20.58 9.96
CA LEU A 170 17.87 19.14 10.25
C LEU A 170 18.83 18.72 11.36
N GLN A 171 19.95 19.44 11.50
CA GLN A 171 20.94 19.19 12.55
C GLN A 171 20.39 19.39 13.97
N GLN A 172 19.29 20.09 14.14
CA GLN A 172 18.63 20.33 15.43
C GLN A 172 17.82 19.11 15.89
N PHE A 173 17.61 18.13 15.01
CA PHE A 173 16.79 16.95 15.27
C PHE A 173 17.66 15.68 15.34
N LYS A 174 17.43 14.84 16.33
CA LYS A 174 18.03 13.52 16.43
C LYS A 174 17.05 12.49 15.88
N TRP A 175 17.38 11.91 14.74
CA TRP A 175 16.55 10.94 14.05
C TRP A 175 17.31 9.69 13.58
N PHE A 176 18.65 9.69 13.71
CA PHE A 176 19.50 8.57 13.32
C PHE A 176 20.41 8.12 14.49
N TRP A 177 20.52 6.82 14.66
CA TRP A 177 21.42 6.15 15.63
C TRP A 177 22.19 5.04 14.94
N ASN A 178 23.50 5.06 15.02
CA ASN A 178 24.34 3.94 14.56
C ASN A 178 24.31 2.76 15.55
N SER A 179 24.97 1.64 15.20
CA SER A 179 24.95 0.46 16.04
C SER A 179 25.68 0.65 17.38
N ALA A 180 26.70 1.51 17.45
CA ALA A 180 27.39 1.84 18.70
C ALA A 180 26.48 2.57 19.71
N GLU A 181 25.56 3.39 19.22
CA GLU A 181 24.55 4.12 20.01
C GLU A 181 23.30 3.27 20.33
N SER A 182 23.23 2.02 19.87
CA SER A 182 22.01 1.19 19.89
C SER A 182 22.15 -0.08 20.73
N LYS A 183 23.10 -0.13 21.66
CA LYS A 183 23.42 -1.35 22.45
C LYS A 183 22.23 -1.87 23.26
N ASP A 184 21.39 -0.97 23.76
CA ASP A 184 20.22 -1.28 24.59
C ASP A 184 18.90 -1.22 23.82
N ALA A 185 18.94 -0.96 22.51
CA ALA A 185 17.75 -0.85 21.68
C ALA A 185 17.38 -2.20 21.06
N THR A 186 16.08 -2.41 20.90
CA THR A 186 15.50 -3.57 20.20
C THR A 186 14.50 -3.10 19.15
N LEU A 187 14.14 -3.96 18.20
CA LEU A 187 13.09 -3.66 17.23
C LEU A 187 11.75 -3.39 17.94
N ALA A 188 11.45 -4.15 19.00
CA ALA A 188 10.23 -3.96 19.79
C ALA A 188 10.20 -2.62 20.52
N SER A 189 11.33 -2.21 21.13
CA SER A 189 11.42 -0.91 21.80
C SER A 189 11.26 0.27 20.84
N GLU A 190 11.80 0.17 19.62
CA GLU A 190 11.59 1.19 18.59
C GLU A 190 10.14 1.21 18.09
N ALA A 191 9.54 0.04 17.82
CA ALA A 191 8.16 -0.04 17.35
C ALA A 191 7.15 0.60 18.30
N SER A 192 7.42 0.55 19.61
CA SER A 192 6.55 1.12 20.66
C SER A 192 6.85 2.58 21.00
N TYR A 193 7.75 3.24 20.27
CA TYR A 193 8.09 4.63 20.51
C TYR A 193 6.86 5.53 20.29
N LYS A 194 6.58 6.42 21.24
CA LYS A 194 5.51 7.41 21.13
C LYS A 194 6.05 8.71 20.57
N PHE A 195 5.75 9.01 19.30
CA PHE A 195 6.14 10.25 18.67
C PHE A 195 5.43 11.48 19.27
N ASP A 196 6.15 12.59 19.40
CA ASP A 196 5.57 13.92 19.48
C ASP A 196 5.70 14.61 18.11
N LEU A 197 4.70 14.42 17.25
CA LEU A 197 4.72 14.94 15.87
C LEU A 197 4.70 16.48 15.79
N THR A 198 4.53 17.17 16.91
CA THR A 198 4.59 18.64 16.97
C THR A 198 6.00 19.18 17.11
N ARG A 199 6.97 18.34 17.50
CA ARG A 199 8.33 18.78 17.89
C ARG A 199 9.46 17.98 17.27
N GLU A 200 9.22 16.76 16.83
CA GLU A 200 10.24 15.87 16.30
C GLU A 200 9.92 15.44 14.87
N LEU A 201 10.94 15.00 14.14
CA LEU A 201 10.73 14.42 12.83
C LEU A 201 9.94 13.10 12.96
N PRO A 202 9.07 12.79 11.98
CA PRO A 202 8.17 11.64 12.07
C PRO A 202 8.85 10.31 11.73
N LEU A 203 10.16 10.20 11.92
CA LEU A 203 10.93 8.99 11.64
C LEU A 203 12.05 8.79 12.65
N ARG A 204 12.42 7.54 12.86
CA ARG A 204 13.59 7.11 13.65
C ARG A 204 14.30 6.01 12.88
N ILE A 205 15.56 6.24 12.55
CA ILE A 205 16.40 5.31 11.82
C ILE A 205 17.48 4.81 12.79
N ARG A 206 17.49 3.52 13.04
CA ARG A 206 18.43 2.92 13.97
C ARG A 206 19.05 1.66 13.39
N LEU A 207 20.37 1.57 13.46
CA LEU A 207 21.09 0.34 13.17
C LEU A 207 21.36 -0.40 14.49
N ILE A 208 21.01 -1.68 14.53
CA ILE A 208 21.13 -2.53 15.73
C ILE A 208 21.93 -3.78 15.33
N ARG A 209 22.92 -4.16 16.15
CA ARG A 209 23.60 -5.46 16.00
C ARG A 209 22.76 -6.55 16.63
N ASN A 210 22.41 -7.56 15.84
CA ASN A 210 21.68 -8.72 16.33
C ASN A 210 22.62 -9.75 17.00
N ALA A 211 22.04 -10.83 17.52
CA ALA A 211 22.81 -11.90 18.19
C ALA A 211 23.87 -12.58 17.31
N LYS A 212 23.71 -12.53 15.98
CA LYS A 212 24.67 -13.04 15.00
C LYS A 212 25.75 -12.02 14.63
N GLY A 213 25.73 -10.83 15.23
CA GLY A 213 26.63 -9.73 14.92
C GLY A 213 26.30 -8.98 13.63
N ARG A 214 25.19 -9.31 12.95
CA ARG A 214 24.73 -8.63 11.74
C ARG A 214 24.02 -7.32 12.07
N GLN A 215 24.09 -6.38 11.12
CA GLN A 215 23.39 -5.12 11.21
C GLN A 215 21.92 -5.32 10.83
N THR A 216 21.04 -4.82 11.68
CA THR A 216 19.60 -4.75 11.46
C THR A 216 19.20 -3.29 11.38
N LEU A 217 18.48 -2.92 10.33
CA LEU A 217 17.86 -1.61 10.22
C LEU A 217 16.49 -1.63 10.88
N SER A 218 16.29 -0.76 11.86
CA SER A 218 14.96 -0.34 12.30
C SER A 218 14.61 0.98 11.61
N PHE A 219 13.68 0.92 10.68
CA PHE A 219 13.12 2.08 10.01
C PHE A 219 11.72 2.32 10.58
N LEU A 220 11.65 3.05 11.68
CA LEU A 220 10.39 3.46 12.28
C LEU A 220 9.96 4.78 11.65
N VAL A 221 8.75 4.84 11.15
CA VAL A 221 8.16 6.05 10.57
C VAL A 221 6.68 6.12 10.93
N HIS A 222 6.19 7.35 11.17
CA HIS A 222 4.77 7.54 11.46
C HIS A 222 3.94 7.50 10.17
N HIS A 223 2.79 6.84 10.24
CA HIS A 223 1.90 6.67 9.07
C HIS A 223 1.37 7.98 8.50
N MET A 224 1.38 9.06 9.27
CA MET A 224 0.99 10.40 8.78
C MET A 224 1.84 10.91 7.61
N VAL A 225 3.05 10.39 7.42
CA VAL A 225 4.01 10.90 6.41
C VAL A 225 4.46 9.85 5.41
N ILE A 226 3.98 8.63 5.51
CA ILE A 226 4.34 7.54 4.62
C ILE A 226 3.18 6.56 4.46
N ASP A 227 3.13 5.96 3.29
CA ASP A 227 2.38 4.72 3.02
C ASP A 227 3.32 3.68 2.37
N GLU A 228 2.84 2.49 2.12
CA GLU A 228 3.66 1.42 1.54
C GLU A 228 4.15 1.73 0.13
N TRP A 229 3.38 2.48 -0.63
CA TRP A 229 3.80 2.94 -1.95
C TRP A 229 5.05 3.81 -1.87
N SER A 230 5.08 4.70 -0.89
CA SER A 230 6.23 5.58 -0.63
C SER A 230 7.49 4.80 -0.25
N LEU A 231 7.35 3.65 0.40
CA LEU A 231 8.47 2.79 0.80
C LEU A 231 9.31 2.34 -0.42
N ASN A 232 8.66 1.99 -1.52
CA ASN A 232 9.36 1.61 -2.76
C ASN A 232 10.22 2.77 -3.27
N THR A 233 9.69 3.98 -3.27
CA THR A 233 10.42 5.20 -3.67
C THR A 233 11.61 5.46 -2.74
N ILE A 234 11.39 5.38 -1.42
CA ILE A 234 12.45 5.59 -0.43
C ILE A 234 13.58 4.57 -0.60
N MET A 235 13.26 3.29 -0.74
CA MET A 235 14.28 2.24 -0.83
C MET A 235 15.05 2.32 -2.16
N ALA A 236 14.41 2.68 -3.26
CA ALA A 236 15.10 2.91 -4.53
C ALA A 236 16.03 4.13 -4.47
N ASP A 237 15.58 5.23 -3.89
CA ASP A 237 16.39 6.43 -3.70
C ASP A 237 17.54 6.19 -2.71
N LEU A 238 17.31 5.41 -1.67
CA LEU A 238 18.35 5.01 -0.70
C LEU A 238 19.46 4.21 -1.37
N ALA A 239 19.13 3.24 -2.21
CA ALA A 239 20.12 2.47 -2.96
C ALA A 239 20.97 3.36 -3.88
N HIS A 240 20.33 4.31 -4.56
CA HIS A 240 21.02 5.30 -5.41
C HIS A 240 21.94 6.20 -4.58
N ALA A 241 21.45 6.74 -3.46
CA ALA A 241 22.24 7.62 -2.59
C ALA A 241 23.39 6.89 -1.90
N TYR A 242 23.18 5.65 -1.45
CA TYR A 242 24.23 4.84 -0.83
C TYR A 242 25.38 4.55 -1.80
N LEU A 243 25.08 4.21 -3.05
CA LEU A 243 26.09 4.00 -4.07
C LEU A 243 26.88 5.29 -4.36
N ALA A 244 26.19 6.43 -4.50
CA ALA A 244 26.85 7.73 -4.71
C ALA A 244 27.74 8.11 -3.51
N ARG A 245 27.25 7.99 -2.29
CA ARG A 245 28.02 8.33 -1.08
C ARG A 245 29.17 7.35 -0.84
N SER A 246 29.03 6.08 -1.20
CA SER A 246 30.14 5.11 -1.19
C SER A 246 31.26 5.52 -2.13
N ASN A 247 30.97 6.32 -3.17
CA ASN A 247 31.94 6.89 -4.11
C ASN A 247 32.29 8.36 -3.76
N ALA A 248 32.06 8.77 -2.52
CA ALA A 248 32.29 10.11 -2.01
C ALA A 248 31.60 11.24 -2.84
N GLN A 249 30.47 10.94 -3.47
CA GLN A 249 29.68 11.87 -4.27
C GLN A 249 28.27 12.03 -3.70
N ALA A 250 27.68 13.19 -3.89
CA ALA A 250 26.26 13.39 -3.65
C ALA A 250 25.43 12.68 -4.73
N PRO A 251 24.25 12.15 -4.39
CA PRO A 251 23.38 11.56 -5.39
C PRO A 251 22.92 12.61 -6.42
N ASN A 252 22.89 12.19 -7.67
CA ASN A 252 22.36 13.01 -8.78
C ASN A 252 20.93 12.58 -9.08
N TRP A 253 19.97 13.39 -8.66
CA TRP A 253 18.56 13.13 -8.88
C TRP A 253 18.11 13.55 -10.27
N LYS A 254 17.39 12.69 -10.98
CA LYS A 254 16.90 12.98 -12.34
C LYS A 254 15.85 14.10 -12.35
N ALA A 255 15.06 14.21 -11.28
CA ALA A 255 14.02 15.23 -11.12
C ALA A 255 13.84 15.56 -9.64
N PRO A 256 13.34 16.77 -9.30
CA PRO A 256 12.93 17.10 -7.95
C PRO A 256 11.79 16.18 -7.47
N ALA A 257 11.75 15.88 -6.17
CA ALA A 257 10.63 15.18 -5.57
C ALA A 257 9.47 16.14 -5.33
N GLN A 258 8.25 15.70 -5.66
CA GLN A 258 7.02 16.43 -5.34
C GLN A 258 6.70 16.29 -3.85
N SER A 259 5.99 17.27 -3.30
CA SER A 259 5.56 17.29 -1.90
C SER A 259 4.08 16.95 -1.75
N ILE A 260 3.74 16.21 -0.69
CA ILE A 260 2.33 15.98 -0.34
C ILE A 260 1.60 17.29 0.03
N LEU A 261 2.33 18.32 0.45
CA LEU A 261 1.76 19.63 0.72
C LEU A 261 1.15 20.25 -0.54
N ASP A 262 1.81 20.08 -1.68
CA ASP A 262 1.31 20.54 -2.98
C ASP A 262 0.02 19.79 -3.36
N PHE A 263 -0.02 18.48 -3.09
CA PHE A 263 -1.23 17.68 -3.27
C PHE A 263 -2.36 18.14 -2.34
N SER A 264 -2.05 18.47 -1.09
CA SER A 264 -3.04 18.99 -0.15
C SER A 264 -3.70 20.27 -0.65
N LEU A 265 -2.93 21.21 -1.16
CA LEU A 265 -3.45 22.46 -1.71
C LEU A 265 -4.30 22.22 -2.97
N LEU A 266 -3.86 21.31 -3.84
CA LEU A 266 -4.64 20.91 -5.02
C LEU A 266 -5.99 20.30 -4.62
N GLN A 267 -5.98 19.37 -3.66
CA GLN A 267 -7.18 18.72 -3.16
C GLN A 267 -8.16 19.69 -2.49
N GLN A 268 -7.65 20.65 -1.72
CA GLN A 268 -8.49 21.70 -1.13
C GLN A 268 -9.19 22.55 -2.20
N LYS A 269 -8.48 22.90 -3.27
CA LYS A 269 -9.03 23.67 -4.37
C LYS A 269 -10.11 22.88 -5.12
N GLN A 270 -9.94 21.59 -5.29
CA GLN A 270 -10.88 20.71 -5.99
C GLN A 270 -12.10 20.35 -5.13
N GLY A 271 -11.93 20.23 -3.80
CA GLY A 271 -12.95 19.76 -2.88
C GLY A 271 -13.26 18.26 -3.05
N ILE A 272 -14.33 17.81 -2.39
CA ILE A 272 -14.81 16.43 -2.50
C ILE A 272 -15.64 16.27 -3.77
N ASN A 273 -15.31 15.26 -4.57
CA ASN A 273 -16.10 14.90 -5.73
C ASN A 273 -17.43 14.28 -5.30
N GLN A 274 -18.53 15.00 -5.53
CA GLN A 274 -19.86 14.58 -5.08
C GLN A 274 -20.35 13.32 -5.79
N ASP A 275 -19.99 13.11 -7.06
CA ASP A 275 -20.39 11.91 -7.81
C ASP A 275 -19.68 10.67 -7.25
N HIS A 276 -18.41 10.81 -6.87
CA HIS A 276 -17.67 9.74 -6.21
C HIS A 276 -18.26 9.42 -4.83
N LEU A 277 -18.59 10.43 -4.04
CA LEU A 277 -19.24 10.21 -2.75
C LEU A 277 -20.60 9.51 -2.92
N ASN A 278 -21.39 9.91 -3.90
CA ASN A 278 -22.69 9.30 -4.22
C ASN A 278 -22.54 7.82 -4.64
N TYR A 279 -21.51 7.48 -5.40
CA TYR A 279 -21.22 6.09 -5.76
C TYR A 279 -21.10 5.20 -4.52
N TRP A 280 -20.26 5.61 -3.55
CA TRP A 280 -20.06 4.84 -2.33
C TRP A 280 -21.29 4.80 -1.44
N THR A 281 -21.99 5.90 -1.26
CA THR A 281 -23.20 5.95 -0.44
C THR A 281 -24.31 5.08 -1.03
N ASN A 282 -24.45 5.05 -2.35
CA ASN A 282 -25.43 4.18 -3.02
C ASN A 282 -25.06 2.70 -2.86
N LEU A 283 -23.77 2.35 -2.99
CA LEU A 283 -23.29 0.98 -2.80
C LEU A 283 -23.53 0.48 -1.37
N LEU A 284 -23.28 1.33 -0.39
CA LEU A 284 -23.23 0.94 1.04
C LEU A 284 -24.56 1.19 1.78
N ARG A 285 -25.52 1.82 1.16
CA ARG A 285 -26.83 2.08 1.79
C ARG A 285 -27.53 0.77 2.17
N GLY A 286 -27.87 0.63 3.45
CA GLY A 286 -28.50 -0.57 3.98
C GLY A 286 -27.57 -1.77 4.14
N ALA A 287 -26.26 -1.57 4.00
CA ALA A 287 -25.29 -2.63 4.25
C ALA A 287 -25.23 -3.03 5.72
N THR A 288 -24.94 -4.30 5.98
CA THR A 288 -24.72 -4.83 7.32
C THR A 288 -23.45 -4.24 7.91
N LYS A 289 -23.56 -3.60 9.08
CA LYS A 289 -22.41 -3.08 9.81
C LYS A 289 -21.66 -4.18 10.54
N GLY A 290 -20.34 -4.24 10.35
CA GLY A 290 -19.48 -5.18 11.06
C GLY A 290 -19.64 -6.63 10.63
N LEU A 291 -19.11 -7.53 11.45
CA LEU A 291 -19.14 -8.96 11.23
C LEU A 291 -19.59 -9.69 12.52
N ASN A 292 -20.65 -10.46 12.43
CA ASN A 292 -21.07 -11.38 13.47
C ASN A 292 -20.85 -12.82 13.01
N LEU A 293 -19.99 -13.53 13.73
CA LEU A 293 -19.76 -14.95 13.52
C LEU A 293 -20.27 -15.73 14.75
N PRO A 294 -20.78 -16.95 14.58
CA PRO A 294 -21.14 -17.80 15.68
C PRO A 294 -19.87 -18.24 16.44
N VAL A 295 -19.78 -17.88 17.70
CA VAL A 295 -18.69 -18.27 18.60
C VAL A 295 -19.27 -18.81 19.89
N SER A 296 -18.67 -19.86 20.47
CA SER A 296 -19.08 -20.44 21.73
C SER A 296 -18.42 -19.75 22.94
N GLU A 297 -19.05 -19.81 24.10
CA GLU A 297 -18.43 -19.34 25.35
C GLU A 297 -17.11 -20.10 25.65
N HIS A 298 -17.06 -21.37 25.30
CA HIS A 298 -15.85 -22.19 25.46
C HIS A 298 -14.67 -21.63 24.62
N GLU A 299 -14.92 -21.26 23.37
CA GLU A 299 -13.89 -20.65 22.50
C GLU A 299 -13.44 -19.30 23.06
N LEU A 300 -14.36 -18.45 23.50
CA LEU A 300 -14.03 -17.15 24.10
C LEU A 300 -13.25 -17.30 25.42
N ASN A 301 -13.61 -18.28 26.25
CA ASN A 301 -12.91 -18.56 27.49
C ASN A 301 -11.46 -19.01 27.26
N ALA A 302 -11.19 -19.72 26.18
CA ALA A 302 -9.85 -20.15 25.81
C ALA A 302 -8.89 -18.98 25.49
N GLU A 303 -9.43 -17.80 25.19
CA GLU A 303 -8.65 -16.61 24.84
C GLU A 303 -8.37 -15.68 26.03
N LYS A 304 -9.03 -15.88 27.20
CA LYS A 304 -8.96 -14.95 28.33
C LYS A 304 -7.56 -14.71 28.90
N GLU A 305 -6.71 -15.74 28.86
CA GLU A 305 -5.34 -15.69 29.40
C GLU A 305 -4.30 -15.35 28.31
N LYS A 306 -4.74 -15.12 27.09
CA LYS A 306 -3.85 -14.83 25.95
C LYS A 306 -3.89 -13.33 25.60
N PRO A 307 -2.91 -12.84 24.84
CA PRO A 307 -2.95 -11.47 24.33
C PRO A 307 -4.25 -11.21 23.56
N PRO A 308 -4.84 -10.01 23.69
CA PRO A 308 -6.13 -9.68 23.06
C PRO A 308 -6.04 -9.63 21.52
N VAL A 309 -4.87 -9.32 20.99
CA VAL A 309 -4.57 -9.38 19.55
C VAL A 309 -3.58 -10.50 19.31
N GLN A 310 -3.92 -11.37 18.37
CA GLN A 310 -3.12 -12.51 17.97
C GLN A 310 -2.99 -12.54 16.44
N TRP A 311 -2.08 -13.33 15.93
CA TRP A 311 -1.89 -13.51 14.50
C TRP A 311 -1.44 -14.93 14.16
N LEU A 312 -1.71 -15.33 12.93
CA LEU A 312 -1.22 -16.57 12.34
C LEU A 312 -0.83 -16.34 10.88
N GLU A 313 0.00 -17.22 10.34
CA GLU A 313 0.47 -17.14 8.97
C GLU A 313 0.07 -18.40 8.19
N LEU A 314 -0.53 -18.19 7.03
CA LEU A 314 -0.75 -19.18 6.00
C LEU A 314 0.33 -19.06 4.94
N LYS A 315 1.22 -20.05 4.85
CA LYS A 315 2.22 -20.13 3.77
C LYS A 315 1.67 -20.95 2.63
N PHE A 316 1.83 -20.45 1.42
CA PHE A 316 1.46 -21.16 0.20
C PHE A 316 2.71 -21.75 -0.45
N ALA A 317 2.59 -23.01 -0.95
CA ALA A 317 3.64 -23.62 -1.72
C ALA A 317 3.84 -22.86 -3.06
N PRO A 318 5.05 -22.83 -3.65
CA PRO A 318 5.31 -22.14 -4.92
C PRO A 318 4.34 -22.57 -6.05
N GLU A 319 3.95 -23.83 -6.08
CA GLU A 319 3.00 -24.39 -7.05
C GLU A 319 1.61 -23.76 -6.90
N MET A 320 1.22 -23.35 -5.68
CA MET A 320 -0.04 -22.66 -5.45
C MET A 320 -0.02 -21.25 -6.04
N HIS A 321 1.11 -20.53 -5.96
CA HIS A 321 1.25 -19.23 -6.61
C HIS A 321 1.04 -19.35 -8.12
N GLU A 322 1.67 -20.32 -8.76
CA GLU A 322 1.50 -20.58 -10.20
C GLU A 322 0.06 -20.91 -10.57
N LYS A 323 -0.62 -21.76 -9.78
CA LYS A 323 -2.04 -22.09 -9.97
C LYS A 323 -2.94 -20.87 -9.84
N LEU A 324 -2.72 -20.05 -8.80
CA LEU A 324 -3.49 -18.83 -8.59
C LEU A 324 -3.29 -17.84 -9.73
N LEU A 325 -2.06 -17.70 -10.22
CA LEU A 325 -1.76 -16.84 -11.34
C LEU A 325 -2.46 -17.30 -12.63
N ALA A 326 -2.38 -18.59 -12.94
CA ALA A 326 -3.06 -19.17 -14.10
C ALA A 326 -4.58 -19.05 -14.00
N PHE A 327 -5.15 -19.34 -12.83
CA PHE A 327 -6.59 -19.22 -12.58
C PHE A 327 -7.06 -17.76 -12.69
N SER A 328 -6.29 -16.82 -12.14
CA SER A 328 -6.60 -15.40 -12.23
C SER A 328 -6.68 -14.93 -13.68
N ARG A 329 -5.71 -15.31 -14.51
CA ARG A 329 -5.69 -14.99 -15.95
C ARG A 329 -6.88 -15.57 -16.68
N GLN A 330 -7.17 -16.85 -16.44
CA GLN A 330 -8.31 -17.53 -17.07
C GLN A 330 -9.63 -16.81 -16.78
N HIS A 331 -9.76 -16.17 -15.63
CA HIS A 331 -10.98 -15.48 -15.19
C HIS A 331 -10.89 -13.94 -15.28
N SER A 332 -9.92 -13.42 -16.01
CA SER A 332 -9.69 -11.95 -16.16
C SER A 332 -9.70 -11.23 -14.82
N SER A 333 -8.92 -11.76 -13.88
CA SER A 333 -8.85 -11.29 -12.48
C SER A 333 -7.40 -11.23 -12.02
N SER A 334 -7.18 -10.80 -10.79
CA SER A 334 -5.87 -10.74 -10.14
C SER A 334 -5.78 -11.77 -9.00
N ILE A 335 -4.57 -12.14 -8.60
CA ILE A 335 -4.34 -12.99 -7.41
C ILE A 335 -5.01 -12.36 -6.19
N PHE A 336 -4.90 -11.05 -6.02
CA PHE A 336 -5.57 -10.33 -4.93
C PHE A 336 -7.08 -10.58 -4.94
N THR A 337 -7.73 -10.44 -6.08
CA THR A 337 -9.19 -10.60 -6.19
C THR A 337 -9.61 -12.05 -5.97
N VAL A 338 -8.81 -13.03 -6.44
CA VAL A 338 -9.08 -14.45 -6.18
C VAL A 338 -8.98 -14.76 -4.69
N LEU A 339 -7.94 -14.29 -4.02
CA LEU A 339 -7.77 -14.48 -2.58
C LEU A 339 -8.82 -13.72 -1.77
N TYR A 340 -9.15 -12.50 -2.16
CA TYR A 340 -10.26 -11.73 -1.58
C TYR A 340 -11.57 -12.52 -1.66
N THR A 341 -11.87 -13.10 -2.82
CA THR A 341 -13.08 -13.90 -3.03
C THR A 341 -13.07 -15.17 -2.17
N ALA A 342 -11.93 -15.84 -2.05
CA ALA A 342 -11.78 -17.01 -1.18
C ALA A 342 -12.01 -16.64 0.30
N ILE A 343 -11.52 -15.49 0.75
CA ILE A 343 -11.76 -14.98 2.11
C ILE A 343 -13.26 -14.68 2.30
N ALA A 344 -13.88 -13.92 1.39
CA ALA A 344 -15.30 -13.59 1.46
C ALA A 344 -16.18 -14.83 1.48
N HIS A 345 -15.86 -15.82 0.66
CA HIS A 345 -16.56 -17.11 0.62
C HIS A 345 -16.40 -17.88 1.93
N ALA A 346 -15.20 -17.94 2.50
CA ALA A 346 -14.94 -18.58 3.78
C ALA A 346 -15.72 -17.92 4.93
N LEU A 347 -15.77 -16.60 4.97
CA LEU A 347 -16.55 -15.83 5.95
C LEU A 347 -18.04 -16.08 5.79
N GLN A 348 -18.53 -16.13 4.54
CA GLN A 348 -19.92 -16.47 4.25
C GLN A 348 -20.27 -17.88 4.80
N GLN A 349 -19.43 -18.86 4.56
CA GLN A 349 -19.64 -20.23 5.07
C GLN A 349 -19.57 -20.28 6.59
N GLN A 350 -18.63 -19.55 7.21
CA GLN A 350 -18.46 -19.53 8.67
C GLN A 350 -19.67 -18.93 9.39
N GLY A 351 -20.24 -17.87 8.85
CA GLY A 351 -21.33 -17.13 9.48
C GLY A 351 -22.70 -17.29 8.83
N ASN A 352 -22.80 -18.07 7.76
CA ASN A 352 -24.00 -18.12 6.92
C ASN A 352 -24.49 -16.74 6.49
N LEU A 353 -23.54 -15.90 6.06
CA LEU A 353 -23.78 -14.49 5.79
C LEU A 353 -24.57 -14.30 4.50
N LYS A 354 -25.45 -13.27 4.50
CA LYS A 354 -26.16 -12.81 3.31
C LYS A 354 -25.54 -11.54 2.74
N ASP A 355 -24.84 -10.78 3.56
CA ASP A 355 -24.27 -9.49 3.25
C ASP A 355 -23.03 -9.25 4.11
N ILE A 356 -21.97 -8.70 3.53
CA ILE A 356 -20.76 -8.30 4.24
C ILE A 356 -20.14 -7.07 3.60
N VAL A 357 -19.58 -6.19 4.42
CA VAL A 357 -18.70 -5.10 3.98
C VAL A 357 -17.28 -5.45 4.37
N ILE A 358 -16.38 -5.44 3.40
CA ILE A 358 -14.95 -5.68 3.58
C ILE A 358 -14.18 -4.43 3.17
N GLY A 359 -13.31 -3.94 4.06
CA GLY A 359 -12.42 -2.83 3.77
C GLY A 359 -11.19 -3.29 3.00
N THR A 360 -10.73 -2.46 2.09
CA THR A 360 -9.45 -2.59 1.40
C THR A 360 -8.77 -1.23 1.32
N SER A 361 -7.55 -1.16 0.81
CA SER A 361 -6.86 0.09 0.57
C SER A 361 -6.75 0.39 -0.92
N ALA A 362 -6.76 1.67 -1.25
CA ALA A 362 -6.44 2.19 -2.56
C ALA A 362 -5.28 3.19 -2.45
N SER A 363 -4.53 3.40 -3.54
CA SER A 363 -3.33 4.24 -3.49
C SER A 363 -3.59 5.70 -3.13
N GLY A 364 -4.79 6.20 -3.40
CA GLY A 364 -5.14 7.61 -3.18
C GLY A 364 -4.40 8.62 -4.07
N ARG A 365 -3.44 8.16 -4.87
CA ARG A 365 -2.69 8.99 -5.81
C ARG A 365 -3.46 9.17 -7.10
N THR A 366 -4.41 10.08 -7.06
CA THR A 366 -5.31 10.37 -8.19
C THR A 366 -4.66 11.16 -9.32
N ASP A 367 -3.56 11.86 -9.00
CA ASP A 367 -2.78 12.62 -9.97
C ASP A 367 -1.40 11.97 -10.14
N PRO A 368 -1.01 11.58 -11.38
CA PRO A 368 0.29 10.95 -11.67
C PRO A 368 1.52 11.75 -11.26
N GLU A 369 1.41 13.08 -11.15
CA GLU A 369 2.51 13.91 -10.65
C GLU A 369 2.98 13.48 -9.25
N PHE A 370 2.10 12.87 -8.45
CA PHE A 370 2.38 12.46 -7.07
C PHE A 370 2.67 10.97 -6.92
N PHE A 371 2.82 10.20 -8.00
CA PHE A 371 3.07 8.76 -7.90
C PHE A 371 4.37 8.42 -7.16
N ASP A 372 5.41 9.22 -7.32
CA ASP A 372 6.69 9.05 -6.63
C ASP A 372 6.84 9.95 -5.40
N THR A 373 5.76 10.58 -4.96
CA THR A 373 5.77 11.43 -3.77
C THR A 373 5.71 10.58 -2.50
N VAL A 374 6.63 10.84 -1.58
CA VAL A 374 6.61 10.26 -0.25
C VAL A 374 5.56 10.98 0.60
N GLY A 375 4.57 10.22 1.07
CA GLY A 375 3.47 10.76 1.86
C GLY A 375 2.40 9.71 2.15
N TYR A 376 1.45 10.07 2.99
CA TYR A 376 0.26 9.28 3.25
C TYR A 376 -0.87 9.68 2.31
N PHE A 377 -1.06 8.91 1.25
CA PHE A 377 -2.11 9.11 0.25
C PHE A 377 -3.20 8.06 0.34
N THR A 378 -2.90 6.90 0.90
CA THR A 378 -3.77 5.73 0.94
C THR A 378 -5.13 6.07 1.50
N THR A 379 -6.18 5.63 0.80
CA THR A 379 -7.56 5.67 1.27
C THR A 379 -8.05 4.28 1.63
N MET A 380 -8.88 4.19 2.67
CA MET A 380 -9.66 2.98 2.92
C MET A 380 -10.95 3.04 2.10
N VAL A 381 -11.22 1.97 1.36
CA VAL A 381 -12.44 1.78 0.60
C VAL A 381 -13.22 0.59 1.13
N ALA A 382 -14.54 0.69 1.14
CA ALA A 382 -15.43 -0.34 1.66
C ALA A 382 -16.19 -1.00 0.52
N HIS A 383 -16.00 -2.31 0.35
CA HIS A 383 -16.68 -3.10 -0.66
C HIS A 383 -17.78 -3.93 -0.05
N ARG A 384 -18.98 -3.83 -0.60
CA ARG A 384 -20.13 -4.64 -0.17
C ARG A 384 -20.30 -5.84 -1.06
N THR A 385 -20.43 -7.02 -0.46
CA THR A 385 -20.78 -8.26 -1.15
C THR A 385 -22.08 -8.82 -0.60
N GLN A 386 -23.05 -9.04 -1.47
CA GLN A 386 -24.29 -9.74 -1.18
C GLN A 386 -24.19 -11.15 -1.76
N PHE A 387 -24.48 -12.15 -0.92
CA PHE A 387 -24.38 -13.55 -1.32
C PHE A 387 -25.75 -14.10 -1.71
N SER A 388 -25.76 -14.89 -2.79
CA SER A 388 -26.92 -15.67 -3.23
C SER A 388 -26.68 -17.16 -2.96
N PRO A 389 -27.71 -17.93 -2.57
CA PRO A 389 -27.58 -19.39 -2.42
C PRO A 389 -27.17 -20.12 -3.69
N SER A 390 -27.37 -19.48 -4.86
CA SER A 390 -27.01 -20.03 -6.17
C SER A 390 -25.58 -19.68 -6.61
N ASP A 391 -24.82 -18.90 -5.83
CA ASP A 391 -23.49 -18.50 -6.22
C ASP A 391 -22.52 -19.68 -6.25
N SER A 392 -21.86 -19.87 -7.41
CA SER A 392 -20.63 -20.65 -7.50
C SER A 392 -19.44 -19.75 -7.14
N PHE A 393 -18.28 -20.36 -6.86
CA PHE A 393 -17.06 -19.58 -6.63
C PHE A 393 -16.73 -18.68 -7.84
N GLN A 394 -16.91 -19.20 -9.05
CA GLN A 394 -16.65 -18.45 -10.28
C GLN A 394 -17.61 -17.25 -10.46
N SER A 395 -18.92 -17.45 -10.17
CA SER A 395 -19.87 -16.34 -10.23
C SER A 395 -19.59 -15.27 -9.17
N LEU A 396 -19.22 -15.68 -7.96
CA LEU A 396 -18.82 -14.78 -6.89
C LEU A 396 -17.56 -14.01 -7.25
N LEU A 397 -16.54 -14.70 -7.81
CA LEU A 397 -15.31 -14.09 -8.30
C LEU A 397 -15.60 -13.03 -9.38
N HIS A 398 -16.45 -13.36 -10.33
CA HIS A 398 -16.84 -12.42 -11.39
C HIS A 398 -17.49 -11.16 -10.81
N ASN A 399 -18.43 -11.31 -9.89
CA ASN A 399 -19.13 -10.19 -9.26
C ASN A 399 -18.19 -9.33 -8.42
N ILE A 400 -17.31 -9.95 -7.65
CA ILE A 400 -16.30 -9.24 -6.83
C ILE A 400 -15.27 -8.54 -7.72
N SER A 401 -14.78 -9.20 -8.77
CA SER A 401 -13.85 -8.56 -9.74
C SER A 401 -14.46 -7.32 -10.37
N THR A 402 -15.70 -7.41 -10.82
CA THR A 402 -16.41 -6.27 -11.41
C THR A 402 -16.57 -5.13 -10.40
N MET A 403 -16.96 -5.46 -9.17
CA MET A 403 -17.12 -4.47 -8.10
C MET A 403 -15.81 -3.76 -7.78
N ILE A 404 -14.72 -4.49 -7.54
CA ILE A 404 -13.41 -3.93 -7.21
C ILE A 404 -12.90 -3.05 -8.35
N ASN A 405 -12.93 -3.56 -9.58
CA ASN A 405 -12.44 -2.83 -10.75
C ASN A 405 -13.23 -1.55 -11.00
N THR A 406 -14.56 -1.60 -10.89
CA THR A 406 -15.42 -0.41 -11.04
C THR A 406 -15.13 0.63 -9.96
N SER A 407 -14.93 0.20 -8.72
CA SER A 407 -14.74 1.08 -7.58
C SER A 407 -13.42 1.87 -7.61
N MET A 408 -12.41 1.39 -8.32
CA MET A 408 -11.09 2.04 -8.35
C MET A 408 -11.14 3.47 -8.91
N ALA A 409 -12.06 3.76 -9.82
CA ALA A 409 -12.26 5.11 -10.36
C ALA A 409 -12.83 6.11 -9.33
N TYR A 410 -13.39 5.62 -8.22
CA TYR A 410 -14.05 6.41 -7.18
C TYR A 410 -13.29 6.41 -5.85
N ALA A 411 -12.07 5.87 -5.80
CA ALA A 411 -11.34 5.56 -4.58
C ALA A 411 -10.58 6.77 -3.97
N ASP A 412 -11.00 7.99 -4.24
CA ASP A 412 -10.42 9.23 -3.72
C ASP A 412 -11.18 9.79 -2.50
N ILE A 413 -12.26 9.14 -2.07
CA ILE A 413 -13.08 9.58 -0.94
C ILE A 413 -12.71 8.77 0.32
N PRO A 414 -12.19 9.41 1.39
CA PRO A 414 -11.93 8.73 2.65
C PRO A 414 -13.21 8.18 3.29
N ILE A 415 -13.06 7.04 3.97
CA ILE A 415 -14.21 6.31 4.56
C ILE A 415 -15.04 7.13 5.55
N ASN A 416 -14.42 8.03 6.30
CA ASN A 416 -15.14 8.89 7.25
C ASN A 416 -16.17 9.80 6.56
N HIS A 417 -15.86 10.34 5.38
CA HIS A 417 -16.80 11.15 4.59
C HIS A 417 -17.98 10.30 4.08
N ILE A 418 -17.70 9.07 3.66
CA ILE A 418 -18.72 8.11 3.22
C ILE A 418 -19.64 7.75 4.38
N GLN A 419 -19.06 7.38 5.54
CA GLN A 419 -19.82 7.01 6.73
C GLN A 419 -20.68 8.17 7.24
N ASN A 420 -20.13 9.39 7.24
CA ASN A 420 -20.89 10.58 7.60
C ASN A 420 -22.08 10.82 6.67
N ALA A 421 -21.88 10.67 5.36
CA ALA A 421 -22.97 10.78 4.37
C ALA A 421 -24.04 9.68 4.50
N LEU A 422 -23.67 8.52 5.09
CA LEU A 422 -24.61 7.44 5.44
C LEU A 422 -25.33 7.68 6.80
N GLY A 423 -25.05 8.78 7.47
CA GLY A 423 -25.65 9.12 8.77
C GLY A 423 -24.99 8.44 9.97
N MET A 424 -23.80 7.86 9.80
CA MET A 424 -23.04 7.30 10.92
C MET A 424 -22.33 8.41 11.71
N ARG A 425 -22.34 8.28 13.03
CA ARG A 425 -21.59 9.18 13.92
C ARG A 425 -20.10 8.78 13.95
N ALA A 426 -19.23 9.74 14.24
CA ALA A 426 -17.78 9.51 14.33
C ALA A 426 -17.39 8.49 15.41
N ASP A 427 -18.19 8.36 16.48
CA ASP A 427 -17.98 7.43 17.60
C ASP A 427 -18.45 5.99 17.32
N GLU A 428 -19.10 5.74 16.20
CA GLU A 428 -19.61 4.40 15.85
C GLU A 428 -18.53 3.46 15.27
N GLY A 429 -17.31 3.96 15.04
CA GLY A 429 -16.21 3.19 14.44
C GLY A 429 -16.40 2.96 12.95
N LEU A 430 -15.72 1.93 12.42
CA LEU A 430 -15.78 1.59 10.99
C LEU A 430 -17.03 0.75 10.66
N LEU A 431 -17.52 0.92 9.43
CA LEU A 431 -18.61 0.13 8.87
C LEU A 431 -18.26 -1.36 8.73
N PHE A 432 -16.99 -1.69 8.67
CA PHE A 432 -16.47 -3.05 8.45
C PHE A 432 -15.53 -3.48 9.58
N ASP A 433 -15.54 -4.78 9.88
CA ASP A 433 -14.61 -5.44 10.81
C ASP A 433 -13.47 -6.16 10.09
N VAL A 434 -13.65 -6.47 8.81
CA VAL A 434 -12.69 -7.21 7.98
C VAL A 434 -11.96 -6.26 7.05
N PHE A 435 -10.64 -6.34 7.06
CA PHE A 435 -9.79 -5.58 6.14
C PHE A 435 -8.86 -6.55 5.39
N ILE A 436 -8.79 -6.41 4.08
CA ILE A 436 -7.93 -7.22 3.22
C ILE A 436 -6.97 -6.31 2.49
N HIS A 437 -5.69 -6.58 2.62
CA HIS A 437 -4.62 -5.79 2.02
C HIS A 437 -3.61 -6.70 1.34
N ILE A 438 -3.01 -6.25 0.24
CA ILE A 438 -1.89 -6.92 -0.40
C ILE A 438 -0.63 -6.07 -0.26
N HIS A 439 0.46 -6.73 0.12
CA HIS A 439 1.78 -6.14 0.21
C HIS A 439 2.71 -6.78 -0.82
N SER A 440 3.36 -5.96 -1.62
CA SER A 440 4.49 -6.35 -2.46
C SER A 440 5.76 -5.75 -1.85
N ASN A 441 6.31 -6.42 -0.84
CA ASN A 441 7.43 -5.88 -0.06
C ASN A 441 8.81 -6.20 -0.67
N ASN A 442 8.91 -6.26 -1.98
CA ASN A 442 10.18 -6.46 -2.68
C ASN A 442 11.21 -5.39 -2.31
N ALA A 443 10.75 -4.17 -1.99
CA ALA A 443 11.60 -3.08 -1.53
C ALA A 443 12.38 -3.40 -0.23
N LEU A 444 11.85 -4.27 0.63
CA LEU A 444 12.48 -4.72 1.88
C LEU A 444 13.27 -6.03 1.74
N ASN A 445 13.36 -6.58 0.53
CA ASN A 445 14.11 -7.79 0.20
C ASN A 445 15.07 -7.56 -0.97
N GLY A 446 15.66 -6.39 -1.01
CA GLY A 446 16.58 -5.95 -2.06
C GLY A 446 18.05 -6.02 -1.67
N ALA A 447 18.85 -5.19 -2.30
CA ALA A 447 20.27 -5.04 -2.01
C ALA A 447 20.74 -3.58 -2.22
N LEU A 448 21.67 -3.14 -1.39
CA LEU A 448 22.51 -1.98 -1.69
C LEU A 448 23.70 -2.44 -2.54
N LYS A 449 24.37 -1.53 -3.20
CA LYS A 449 25.54 -1.80 -4.04
C LYS A 449 26.71 -0.91 -3.69
N THR A 450 27.91 -1.45 -3.83
CA THR A 450 29.16 -0.69 -3.74
C THR A 450 29.64 -0.28 -5.14
N PRO A 451 30.53 0.73 -5.26
CA PRO A 451 31.13 1.11 -6.55
C PRO A 451 31.89 -0.03 -7.26
N GLN A 452 32.36 -1.03 -6.48
CA GLN A 452 33.05 -2.21 -7.01
C GLN A 452 32.08 -3.29 -7.52
N GLY A 453 30.77 -3.03 -7.47
CA GLY A 453 29.73 -3.97 -7.91
C GLY A 453 29.35 -5.05 -6.90
N GLN A 454 29.84 -4.97 -5.66
CA GLN A 454 29.42 -5.87 -4.59
C GLN A 454 27.97 -5.61 -4.21
N ASN A 455 27.16 -6.67 -4.12
CA ASN A 455 25.83 -6.59 -3.55
C ASN A 455 25.90 -6.70 -2.02
N LEU A 456 25.08 -5.86 -1.37
CA LEU A 456 24.85 -5.88 0.08
C LEU A 456 23.36 -6.21 0.30
N PRO A 457 22.98 -7.50 0.22
CA PRO A 457 21.57 -7.88 0.28
C PRO A 457 21.00 -7.69 1.67
N TYR A 458 19.73 -7.39 1.74
CA TYR A 458 18.95 -7.32 2.96
C TYR A 458 17.64 -8.06 2.82
N ARG A 459 17.11 -8.54 3.96
CA ARG A 459 15.86 -9.29 4.04
C ARG A 459 14.97 -8.69 5.11
N GLN A 460 13.68 -8.63 4.79
CA GLN A 460 12.66 -8.12 5.70
C GLN A 460 12.61 -8.95 6.98
N ILE A 461 12.44 -8.24 8.10
CA ILE A 461 12.04 -8.80 9.39
C ILE A 461 10.60 -8.35 9.63
N LEU A 462 9.68 -9.30 9.79
CA LEU A 462 8.30 -8.99 10.11
C LEU A 462 8.19 -8.51 11.56
N PRO A 463 7.50 -7.38 11.81
CA PRO A 463 7.28 -6.90 13.17
C PRO A 463 6.30 -7.80 13.93
N GLU A 464 6.39 -7.78 15.25
CA GLU A 464 5.34 -8.31 16.10
C GLU A 464 4.07 -7.46 15.96
N ARG A 465 2.91 -8.08 16.18
CA ARG A 465 1.59 -7.50 15.94
C ARG A 465 0.79 -7.51 17.23
N ASP A 466 0.94 -6.44 18.01
CA ASP A 466 0.33 -6.31 19.33
C ASP A 466 -1.01 -5.59 19.31
N GLU A 467 -1.29 -4.86 18.23
CA GLU A 467 -2.49 -4.04 18.06
C GLU A 467 -3.10 -4.25 16.69
N SER A 468 -4.42 -4.14 16.61
CA SER A 468 -5.16 -4.18 15.35
C SER A 468 -6.35 -3.23 15.39
N MET A 469 -6.48 -2.41 14.36
CA MET A 469 -7.66 -1.57 14.14
C MET A 469 -8.88 -2.37 13.68
N PHE A 470 -8.66 -3.57 13.15
CA PHE A 470 -9.68 -4.40 12.53
C PHE A 470 -9.93 -5.65 13.35
N GLY A 471 -11.15 -6.14 13.33
CA GLY A 471 -11.49 -7.41 13.97
C GLY A 471 -10.74 -8.58 13.34
N LEU A 472 -10.71 -8.62 12.01
CA LEU A 472 -9.94 -9.56 11.18
C LEU A 472 -9.18 -8.79 10.10
N HIS A 473 -7.86 -8.85 10.13
CA HIS A 473 -7.00 -8.23 9.13
C HIS A 473 -6.24 -9.31 8.35
N PHE A 474 -6.54 -9.42 7.06
CA PHE A 474 -5.89 -10.36 6.15
C PHE A 474 -4.85 -9.60 5.32
N GLU A 475 -3.58 -9.88 5.53
CA GLU A 475 -2.48 -9.28 4.79
C GLU A 475 -1.88 -10.33 3.85
N ILE A 476 -2.11 -10.14 2.56
CA ILE A 476 -1.53 -10.98 1.50
C ILE A 476 -0.12 -10.47 1.23
N MET A 477 0.86 -11.33 1.41
CA MET A 477 2.28 -11.02 1.20
C MET A 477 2.74 -11.70 -0.09
N GLU A 478 2.98 -10.90 -1.12
CA GLU A 478 3.52 -11.37 -2.39
C GLU A 478 4.92 -10.80 -2.59
N ASN A 479 5.94 -11.64 -2.49
CA ASN A 479 7.34 -11.25 -2.59
C ASN A 479 8.06 -12.05 -3.67
N VAL A 480 9.07 -11.46 -4.27
CA VAL A 480 10.06 -12.14 -5.11
C VAL A 480 11.40 -12.08 -4.42
N ILE A 481 11.89 -13.22 -3.95
CA ILE A 481 13.17 -13.34 -3.23
C ILE A 481 14.05 -14.31 -4.02
N ASP A 482 15.24 -13.84 -4.44
CA ASP A 482 16.19 -14.62 -5.26
C ASP A 482 15.53 -15.23 -6.52
N GLY A 483 14.63 -14.47 -7.17
CA GLY A 483 13.90 -14.88 -8.36
C GLY A 483 12.75 -15.87 -8.12
N GLN A 484 12.45 -16.20 -6.88
CA GLN A 484 11.35 -17.09 -6.52
C GLN A 484 10.17 -16.30 -5.94
N HIS A 485 8.98 -16.57 -6.43
CA HIS A 485 7.75 -16.04 -5.87
C HIS A 485 7.43 -16.71 -4.53
N GLN A 486 7.18 -15.89 -3.53
CA GLN A 486 6.74 -16.32 -2.20
C GLN A 486 5.40 -15.65 -1.90
N LEU A 487 4.39 -16.46 -1.66
CA LEU A 487 3.06 -16.03 -1.31
C LEU A 487 2.71 -16.54 0.08
N SER A 488 2.27 -15.63 0.94
CA SER A 488 1.71 -15.98 2.25
C SER A 488 0.56 -15.04 2.59
N MET A 489 -0.18 -15.38 3.62
CA MET A 489 -1.24 -14.55 4.17
C MET A 489 -1.09 -14.50 5.68
N ILE A 490 -0.97 -13.30 6.24
CA ILE A 490 -0.95 -13.08 7.68
C ILE A 490 -2.36 -12.63 8.09
N ILE A 491 -2.92 -13.30 9.09
CA ILE A 491 -4.21 -12.97 9.65
C ILE A 491 -3.98 -12.48 11.07
N THR A 492 -4.22 -11.19 11.30
CA THR A 492 -4.21 -10.56 12.62
C THR A 492 -5.65 -10.40 13.10
N TYR A 493 -5.94 -10.79 14.33
CA TYR A 493 -7.31 -10.82 14.82
C TYR A 493 -7.45 -10.42 16.29
N GLN A 494 -8.58 -9.81 16.59
CA GLN A 494 -9.00 -9.49 17.96
C GLN A 494 -9.64 -10.73 18.59
N ALA A 495 -8.86 -11.48 19.37
CA ALA A 495 -9.23 -12.81 19.85
C ALA A 495 -10.44 -12.80 20.79
N HIS A 496 -10.72 -11.68 21.47
CA HIS A 496 -11.91 -11.53 22.33
C HIS A 496 -13.24 -11.48 21.55
N ARG A 497 -13.15 -11.22 20.23
CA ARG A 497 -14.32 -11.22 19.31
C ARG A 497 -14.28 -12.38 18.33
N PHE A 498 -13.09 -12.72 17.86
CA PHE A 498 -12.82 -13.77 16.88
C PHE A 498 -11.78 -14.74 17.45
N PRO A 499 -12.22 -15.77 18.21
CA PRO A 499 -11.31 -16.71 18.86
C PRO A 499 -10.42 -17.43 17.87
N THR A 500 -9.26 -17.89 18.32
CA THR A 500 -8.28 -18.61 17.50
C THR A 500 -8.91 -19.81 16.76
N ALA A 501 -9.78 -20.57 17.41
CA ALA A 501 -10.47 -21.71 16.78
C ALA A 501 -11.34 -21.26 15.59
N THR A 502 -12.05 -20.13 15.72
CA THR A 502 -12.85 -19.55 14.63
C THR A 502 -11.96 -19.12 13.46
N VAL A 503 -10.85 -18.44 13.75
CA VAL A 503 -9.90 -17.98 12.71
C VAL A 503 -9.26 -19.17 12.00
N GLN A 504 -8.86 -20.21 12.72
CA GLN A 504 -8.35 -21.45 12.14
C GLN A 504 -9.37 -22.13 11.24
N SER A 505 -10.65 -22.17 11.63
CA SER A 505 -11.74 -22.71 10.82
C SER A 505 -11.90 -21.91 9.50
N ILE A 506 -11.82 -20.58 9.56
CA ILE A 506 -11.83 -19.72 8.36
C ILE A 506 -10.65 -20.07 7.45
N CYS A 507 -9.44 -20.22 8.00
CA CYS A 507 -8.25 -20.60 7.25
C CYS A 507 -8.40 -21.96 6.53
N GLU A 508 -8.97 -22.95 7.20
CA GLU A 508 -9.22 -24.27 6.58
C GLU A 508 -10.23 -24.17 5.42
N LYS A 509 -11.24 -23.30 5.53
CA LYS A 509 -12.19 -23.05 4.43
C LYS A 509 -11.50 -22.36 3.25
N ILE A 510 -10.61 -21.38 3.51
CA ILE A 510 -9.81 -20.75 2.46
C ILE A 510 -8.96 -21.77 1.73
N LYS A 511 -8.22 -22.61 2.46
CA LYS A 511 -7.39 -23.68 1.88
C LYS A 511 -8.22 -24.66 1.05
N ALA A 512 -9.38 -25.08 1.55
CA ALA A 512 -10.26 -26.00 0.85
C ALA A 512 -10.77 -25.40 -0.47
N THR A 513 -11.12 -24.12 -0.48
CA THR A 513 -11.52 -23.41 -1.71
C THR A 513 -10.38 -23.34 -2.71
N LEU A 514 -9.19 -22.98 -2.28
CA LEU A 514 -8.02 -22.85 -3.15
C LEU A 514 -7.51 -24.20 -3.67
N ALA A 515 -7.75 -25.29 -2.95
CA ALA A 515 -7.40 -26.64 -3.42
C ALA A 515 -8.25 -27.10 -4.61
N GLN A 516 -9.38 -26.46 -4.89
CA GLN A 516 -10.29 -26.78 -5.99
C GLN A 516 -10.04 -25.95 -7.25
N ILE A 517 -9.12 -25.02 -7.20
CA ILE A 517 -8.73 -24.11 -8.30
C ILE A 517 -7.80 -24.80 -9.29
#